data_8b53355dd5989c7b89d78c028ea85dd3
#
_entry.id   8b53355dd5989c7b89d78c028ea85dd3
#
_cell.length_a   1.000
_cell.length_b   1.000
_cell.length_c   1.000
_cell.angle_alpha   90.00
_cell.angle_beta   90.00
_cell.angle_gamma   90.00
#
_symmetry.space_group_name_H-M   'P 1'
#
loop_
_entity.id
_entity.type
_entity.pdbx_description
1 polymer ?
#
loop_
_entity_poly.entity_id
_entity_poly.type
_entity_poly.pdbx_seq_one_letter_code
_entity_poly.pdbx_strand_id
1 'polypeptide(L)'
;MQSRGSEWHQWDLHFHTQSSYDYKAKTATNADIIAEMKKNGISVFAITDHHVIDIERLNDLQSLGKSEGITVLPGIEFLSDARGKNPYISLAYFQKIAISTMYGDNCNTRLIYIKLNLSN
;
A
#
# COMPACT_ATOMS: atom_id res chain seq x y z
N MET A 1 4.12 11.96 -31.10
CA MET A 1 4.18 12.61 -29.79
C MET A 1 5.64 12.78 -29.41
N GLN A 2 6.13 14.00 -29.34
CA GLN A 2 7.51 14.21 -28.90
C GLN A 2 7.58 13.94 -27.40
N SER A 3 8.49 13.07 -26.98
CA SER A 3 8.80 12.88 -25.56
C SER A 3 9.34 14.21 -25.01
N ARG A 4 8.71 14.71 -23.94
CA ARG A 4 9.15 15.95 -23.29
C ARG A 4 10.39 15.78 -22.40
N GLY A 5 11.00 14.59 -22.41
CA GLY A 5 12.11 14.27 -21.53
C GLY A 5 11.64 13.87 -20.13
N SER A 6 12.44 14.16 -19.11
CA SER A 6 12.10 13.84 -17.70
C SER A 6 11.00 14.76 -17.21
N GLU A 7 9.85 14.18 -16.85
CA GLU A 7 8.76 14.88 -16.16
C GLU A 7 8.80 14.51 -14.67
N TRP A 8 8.63 15.49 -13.82
CA TRP A 8 8.57 15.26 -12.37
C TRP A 8 7.16 14.83 -11.98
N HIS A 9 7.07 13.71 -11.24
CA HIS A 9 5.84 13.18 -10.67
C HIS A 9 5.95 13.14 -9.17
N GLN A 10 4.86 13.49 -8.48
CA GLN A 10 4.80 13.41 -7.03
C GLN A 10 4.39 12.00 -6.61
N TRP A 11 5.16 11.41 -5.71
CA TRP A 11 4.94 10.07 -5.16
C TRP A 11 4.71 10.16 -3.66
N ASP A 12 3.78 9.36 -3.17
CA ASP A 12 3.59 9.12 -1.74
C ASP A 12 3.83 7.63 -1.47
N LEU A 13 4.96 7.31 -0.86
CA LEU A 13 5.37 5.93 -0.62
C LEU A 13 5.06 5.43 0.80
N HIS A 14 4.28 6.18 1.57
CA HIS A 14 3.89 5.80 2.93
C HIS A 14 2.45 6.22 3.20
N PHE A 15 1.50 5.38 2.81
CA PHE A 15 0.08 5.66 2.96
C PHE A 15 -0.65 4.50 3.65
N HIS A 16 -1.48 4.82 4.64
CA HIS A 16 -2.32 3.86 5.35
C HIS A 16 -3.77 3.93 4.86
N THR A 17 -4.42 2.79 4.82
CA THR A 17 -5.84 2.66 4.50
C THR A 17 -6.67 2.27 5.73
N GLN A 18 -7.98 2.11 5.55
CA GLN A 18 -8.87 1.64 6.62
C GLN A 18 -8.54 0.23 7.12
N SER A 19 -7.72 -0.52 6.37
CA SER A 19 -7.25 -1.84 6.76
C SER A 19 -6.17 -1.76 7.85
N SER A 20 -5.52 -0.60 8.00
CA SER A 20 -4.62 -0.33 9.12
C SER A 20 -5.40 -0.04 10.41
N TYR A 21 -4.91 -0.56 11.54
CA TYR A 21 -5.58 -0.38 12.84
C TYR A 21 -5.62 1.07 13.32
N ASP A 22 -4.66 1.87 12.90
CA ASP A 22 -4.48 3.27 13.32
C ASP A 22 -5.16 4.30 12.40
N TYR A 23 -5.77 3.85 11.30
CA TYR A 23 -6.44 4.75 10.36
C TYR A 23 -7.68 5.41 10.97
N LYS A 24 -7.72 6.73 10.94
CA LYS A 24 -8.74 7.52 11.65
C LYS A 24 -10.03 7.70 10.84
N ALA A 25 -9.92 7.90 9.53
CA ALA A 25 -11.08 8.17 8.66
C ALA A 25 -11.77 6.88 8.21
N LYS A 26 -12.37 6.12 9.13
CA LYS A 26 -12.97 4.81 8.86
C LYS A 26 -14.12 4.81 7.86
N THR A 27 -14.74 5.97 7.59
CA THR A 27 -15.84 6.13 6.64
C THR A 27 -15.39 6.47 5.21
N ALA A 28 -14.11 6.80 5.00
CA ALA A 28 -13.58 7.08 3.67
C ALA A 28 -13.67 5.84 2.79
N THR A 29 -14.08 6.01 1.54
CA THR A 29 -14.13 4.94 0.54
C THR A 29 -12.81 4.87 -0.25
N ASN A 30 -12.61 3.77 -0.99
CA ASN A 30 -11.45 3.67 -1.89
C ASN A 30 -11.50 4.75 -2.99
N ALA A 31 -12.69 5.10 -3.45
CA ALA A 31 -12.88 6.20 -4.41
C ALA A 31 -12.45 7.56 -3.83
N ASP A 32 -12.75 7.81 -2.54
CA ASP A 32 -12.33 9.03 -1.85
C ASP A 32 -10.80 9.13 -1.76
N ILE A 33 -10.13 7.99 -1.51
CA ILE A 33 -8.66 7.92 -1.49
C ILE A 33 -8.09 8.33 -2.86
N ILE A 34 -8.59 7.75 -3.95
CA ILE A 34 -8.12 8.08 -5.30
C ILE A 34 -8.41 9.55 -5.64
N ALA A 35 -9.60 10.05 -5.29
CA ALA A 35 -9.95 11.46 -5.52
C ALA A 35 -9.01 12.42 -4.77
N GLU A 36 -8.66 12.10 -3.52
CA GLU A 36 -7.74 12.92 -2.73
C GLU A 36 -6.30 12.87 -3.28
N MET A 37 -5.83 11.69 -3.72
CA MET A 37 -4.54 11.55 -4.40
C MET A 37 -4.49 12.39 -5.67
N LYS A 38 -5.53 12.33 -6.49
CA LYS A 38 -5.63 13.14 -7.72
C LYS A 38 -5.63 14.63 -7.42
N LYS A 39 -6.40 15.08 -6.45
CA LYS A 39 -6.46 16.48 -6.01
C LYS A 39 -5.11 17.02 -5.56
N ASN A 40 -4.30 16.19 -4.91
CA ASN A 40 -2.96 16.54 -4.46
C ASN A 40 -1.85 16.31 -5.51
N GLY A 41 -2.19 15.91 -6.73
CA GLY A 41 -1.24 15.71 -7.82
C GLY A 41 -0.35 14.47 -7.65
N ILE A 42 -0.74 13.51 -6.80
CA ILE A 42 -0.02 12.27 -6.57
C ILE A 42 -0.23 11.33 -7.76
N SER A 43 0.86 10.92 -8.41
CA SER A 43 0.83 10.00 -9.55
C SER A 43 1.08 8.54 -9.16
N VAL A 44 1.80 8.33 -8.06
CA VAL A 44 2.13 7.01 -7.54
C VAL A 44 2.01 7.05 -6.02
N PHE A 45 1.32 6.08 -5.42
CA PHE A 45 1.38 5.90 -3.98
C PHE A 45 1.48 4.42 -3.60
N ALA A 46 2.08 4.15 -2.44
CA ALA A 46 2.19 2.82 -1.89
C ALA A 46 1.29 2.67 -0.67
N ILE A 47 0.50 1.59 -0.64
CA ILE A 47 -0.25 1.20 0.55
C ILE A 47 0.74 0.50 1.49
N THR A 48 0.87 1.02 2.71
CA THR A 48 1.80 0.50 3.72
C THR A 48 1.09 0.30 5.06
N ASP A 49 -0.02 -0.42 5.04
CA ASP A 49 -0.79 -0.72 6.24
C ASP A 49 0.04 -1.53 7.24
N HIS A 50 -0.21 -1.34 8.53
CA HIS A 50 0.54 -2.01 9.59
C HIS A 50 0.28 -3.52 9.61
N HIS A 51 1.33 -4.31 9.36
CA HIS A 51 1.36 -5.78 9.46
C HIS A 51 0.31 -6.52 8.62
N VAL A 52 -0.32 -5.86 7.64
CA VAL A 52 -1.38 -6.42 6.82
C VAL A 52 -1.27 -5.98 5.37
N ILE A 53 -1.59 -6.88 4.46
CA ILE A 53 -1.86 -6.58 3.05
C ILE A 53 -3.30 -6.99 2.76
N ASP A 54 -4.18 -6.00 2.54
CA ASP A 54 -5.56 -6.22 2.13
C ASP A 54 -5.62 -6.33 0.61
N ILE A 55 -5.66 -7.56 0.12
CA ILE A 55 -5.61 -7.86 -1.32
C ILE A 55 -6.85 -7.34 -2.06
N GLU A 56 -8.03 -7.44 -1.43
CA GLU A 56 -9.27 -6.97 -2.04
C GLU A 56 -9.23 -5.44 -2.23
N ARG A 57 -8.86 -4.72 -1.19
CA ARG A 57 -8.69 -3.26 -1.23
C ARG A 57 -7.59 -2.83 -2.21
N LEU A 58 -6.46 -3.52 -2.20
CA LEU A 58 -5.35 -3.25 -3.12
C LEU A 58 -5.80 -3.36 -4.58
N ASN A 59 -6.50 -4.45 -4.94
CA ASN A 59 -6.99 -4.67 -6.29
C ASN A 59 -8.02 -3.59 -6.70
N ASP A 60 -8.91 -3.20 -5.79
CA ASP A 60 -9.90 -2.16 -6.03
C ASP A 60 -9.23 -0.79 -6.24
N LEU A 61 -8.30 -0.41 -5.37
CA LEU A 61 -7.53 0.83 -5.51
C LEU A 61 -6.68 0.86 -6.77
N GLN A 62 -6.08 -0.28 -7.16
CA GLN A 62 -5.33 -0.38 -8.42
C GLN A 62 -6.24 -0.17 -9.64
N SER A 63 -7.45 -0.73 -9.62
CA SER A 63 -8.42 -0.57 -10.70
C SER A 63 -8.92 0.87 -10.80
N LEU A 64 -9.30 1.48 -9.68
CA LEU A 64 -9.72 2.88 -9.61
C LEU A 64 -8.58 3.83 -9.99
N GLY A 65 -7.38 3.60 -9.48
CA GLY A 65 -6.19 4.39 -9.78
C GLY A 65 -5.84 4.37 -11.26
N LYS A 66 -5.92 3.19 -11.89
CA LYS A 66 -5.64 3.03 -13.32
C LYS A 66 -6.56 3.90 -14.19
N SER A 67 -7.85 4.00 -13.85
CA SER A 67 -8.79 4.86 -14.59
C SER A 67 -8.48 6.35 -14.45
N GLU A 68 -7.81 6.75 -13.38
CA GLU A 68 -7.44 8.14 -13.06
C GLU A 68 -5.96 8.46 -13.34
N GLY A 69 -5.20 7.52 -13.92
CA GLY A 69 -3.78 7.69 -14.22
C GLY A 69 -2.88 7.64 -12.99
N ILE A 70 -3.32 7.00 -11.90
CA ILE A 70 -2.60 6.85 -10.64
C ILE A 70 -2.14 5.39 -10.49
N THR A 71 -0.86 5.19 -10.19
CA THR A 71 -0.29 3.88 -9.90
C THR A 71 -0.33 3.59 -8.41
N VAL A 72 -0.88 2.43 -8.03
CA VAL A 72 -0.95 1.98 -6.65
C VAL A 72 -0.01 0.80 -6.44
N LEU A 73 0.96 0.97 -5.55
CA LEU A 73 1.96 -0.05 -5.22
C LEU A 73 1.55 -0.81 -3.95
N PRO A 74 1.70 -2.14 -3.94
CA PRO A 74 1.56 -2.91 -2.72
C PRO A 74 2.77 -2.73 -1.82
N GLY A 75 2.54 -2.60 -0.53
CA GLY A 75 3.58 -2.50 0.48
C GLY A 75 3.04 -2.91 1.85
N ILE A 76 3.90 -2.86 2.84
CA ILE A 76 3.57 -3.16 4.22
C ILE A 76 4.50 -2.40 5.15
N GLU A 77 3.97 -1.92 6.27
CA GLU A 77 4.77 -1.35 7.34
C GLU A 77 4.91 -2.34 8.50
N PHE A 78 6.15 -2.60 8.89
CA PHE A 78 6.45 -3.40 10.06
C PHE A 78 6.89 -2.49 11.21
N LEU A 79 6.22 -2.64 12.36
CA LEU A 79 6.69 -2.07 13.60
C LEU A 79 7.50 -3.15 14.32
N SER A 80 8.79 -2.90 14.55
CA SER A 80 9.59 -3.79 15.36
C SER A 80 9.32 -3.49 16.84
N ASP A 81 9.03 -4.53 17.61
CA ASP A 81 8.87 -4.46 19.06
C ASP A 81 10.24 -4.43 19.77
N ALA A 82 11.16 -3.60 19.24
CA ALA A 82 12.44 -3.38 19.88
C ALA A 82 12.16 -2.71 21.24
N ARG A 83 12.51 -3.38 22.32
CA ARG A 83 12.47 -2.85 23.70
C ARG A 83 13.44 -1.68 23.89
N GLY A 84 13.29 -0.66 23.07
CA GLY A 84 14.13 0.54 23.07
C GLY A 84 13.30 1.75 22.73
N LYS A 85 13.81 2.93 23.10
CA LYS A 85 13.11 4.21 22.95
C LYS A 85 12.79 4.65 21.50
N ASN A 86 13.23 3.89 20.52
CA ASN A 86 12.91 4.12 19.09
C ASN A 86 12.53 2.81 18.43
N PRO A 87 11.23 2.51 18.22
CA PRO A 87 10.81 1.40 17.39
C PRO A 87 11.33 1.62 15.96
N TYR A 88 12.06 0.66 15.42
CA TYR A 88 12.47 0.70 14.03
C TYR A 88 11.24 0.47 13.16
N ILE A 89 10.95 1.42 12.27
CA ILE A 89 9.94 1.29 11.25
C ILE A 89 10.61 0.68 10.02
N SER A 90 10.10 -0.42 9.52
CA SER A 90 10.57 -1.04 8.28
C SER A 90 9.45 -1.04 7.25
N LEU A 91 9.71 -0.45 6.11
CA LEU A 91 8.80 -0.46 4.97
C LEU A 91 9.23 -1.55 3.99
N ALA A 92 8.31 -2.35 3.53
CA ALA A 92 8.54 -3.34 2.49
C ALA A 92 7.55 -3.14 1.34
N TYR A 93 8.07 -3.14 0.11
CA TYR A 93 7.29 -2.99 -1.10
C TYR A 93 7.34 -4.29 -1.91
N PHE A 94 6.20 -4.72 -2.42
CA PHE A 94 6.08 -5.97 -3.15
C PHE A 94 5.50 -5.74 -4.54
N GLN A 95 5.99 -6.49 -5.51
CA GLN A 95 5.31 -6.58 -6.79
C GLN A 95 4.15 -7.58 -6.69
N LYS A 96 3.04 -7.29 -7.37
CA LYS A 96 1.85 -8.16 -7.38
C LYS A 96 2.18 -9.61 -7.75
N ILE A 97 3.13 -9.82 -8.65
CA ILE A 97 3.60 -11.15 -9.08
C ILE A 97 4.22 -11.92 -7.91
N ALA A 98 4.99 -11.25 -7.05
CA ALA A 98 5.62 -11.91 -5.91
C ALA A 98 4.59 -12.40 -4.88
N ILE A 99 3.51 -11.65 -4.67
CA ILE A 99 2.41 -12.06 -3.76
C ILE A 99 1.70 -13.28 -4.32
N SER A 100 1.34 -13.30 -5.60
CA SER A 100 0.68 -14.43 -6.25
C SER A 100 1.58 -15.68 -6.28
N THR A 101 2.88 -15.52 -6.46
CA THR A 101 3.85 -16.62 -6.46
C THR A 101 4.04 -17.21 -5.05
N MET A 102 3.99 -16.39 -4.01
CA MET A 102 4.15 -16.87 -2.62
C MET A 102 2.93 -17.64 -2.10
N TYR A 103 1.74 -17.31 -2.57
CA TYR A 103 0.48 -17.84 -2.03
C TYR A 103 -0.39 -18.59 -3.05
N GLY A 104 0.04 -18.64 -4.33
CA GLY A 104 -0.69 -19.30 -5.43
C GLY A 104 -1.92 -18.52 -5.90
N ASP A 105 -2.38 -18.82 -7.11
CA ASP A 105 -3.53 -18.14 -7.74
C ASP A 105 -4.88 -18.45 -7.06
N ASN A 106 -4.92 -19.44 -6.17
CA ASN A 106 -6.09 -19.88 -5.40
C ASN A 106 -6.14 -19.32 -3.97
N CYS A 107 -5.37 -18.26 -3.69
CA CYS A 107 -5.41 -17.65 -2.37
C CYS A 107 -6.73 -16.90 -2.16
N ASN A 108 -7.69 -17.57 -1.53
CA ASN A 108 -8.96 -17.00 -1.07
C ASN A 108 -8.77 -16.09 0.17
N THR A 109 -7.53 -15.73 0.46
CA THR A 109 -7.17 -14.93 1.63
C THR A 109 -7.36 -13.46 1.29
N ARG A 110 -8.42 -12.86 1.80
CA ARG A 110 -8.71 -11.43 1.63
C ARG A 110 -7.68 -10.54 2.31
N LEU A 111 -7.06 -11.05 3.36
CA LEU A 111 -6.08 -10.34 4.18
C LEU A 111 -4.87 -11.24 4.41
N ILE A 112 -3.68 -10.72 4.14
CA ILE A 112 -2.43 -11.37 4.48
C ILE A 112 -1.89 -10.69 5.74
N TYR A 113 -1.89 -11.44 6.85
CA TYR A 113 -1.23 -11.03 8.09
C TYR A 113 0.15 -11.65 8.15
N ILE A 114 1.18 -10.83 8.14
CA ILE A 114 2.55 -11.29 8.30
C ILE A 114 2.92 -11.12 9.76
N LYS A 115 3.01 -12.24 10.48
CA LYS A 115 3.51 -12.27 11.84
C LYS A 115 5.03 -12.49 11.79
N LEU A 116 5.79 -11.48 12.10
CA LEU A 116 7.23 -11.66 12.30
C LEU A 116 7.46 -12.38 13.62
N ASN A 117 7.87 -13.65 13.57
CA ASN A 117 8.47 -14.30 14.71
C ASN A 117 9.92 -13.82 14.81
N LEU A 118 10.12 -12.76 15.55
CA LEU A 118 11.46 -12.37 15.99
C LEU A 118 11.83 -13.33 17.13
N SER A 119 12.32 -14.52 16.78
CA SER A 119 12.98 -15.38 17.75
C SER A 119 14.30 -14.71 18.12
N ASN A 120 14.48 -14.48 19.41
CA ASN A 120 15.72 -13.99 20.02
C ASN A 120 16.94 -14.82 19.64
#